data_2f07a3309301737b282908d2d8efddd1
#
_entry.id   2f07a3309301737b282908d2d8efddd1
#
_cell.length_a   1.000
_cell.length_b   1.000
_cell.length_c   1.000
_cell.angle_alpha   90.00
_cell.angle_beta   90.00
_cell.angle_gamma   90.00
#
_symmetry.space_group_name_H-M   'P 1'
#
loop_
_entity.id
_entity.type
_entity.pdbx_description
1 polymer ?
#
loop_
_entity_poly.entity_id
_entity_poly.type
_entity_poly.pdbx_seq_one_letter_code
_entity_poly.pdbx_strand_id
1 'polypeptide(L)'
;MRKKVFFRVFCFTALAVIATVVLITLALTVAHGDTGALTGAIIRKELPYVLGILAAVLGASVPVSYAITGAIIQPLEQLGEHIDHIDRVQTEKELRPFVEKIQANNEKKRQLEKQKKQFTANVSHELKTPLTSIAGYAELIENGMARPEDIKPFAHTIRKQALRLVSLAEDIIQLSQLEENDGEILFEEVNLTELASDCVQSLQINAQSRTVDLHLAAPEAPIYIKGNKSLLEELLYNLCDNAIRYNKPQGSVTVTLRSEQSGTALQVADTGIGIPKKYRERIFERFFRVDKSRSKETGGTGLGLAIVKHIAQVHDAPMELDSVEGQGTTITVHFPD
;
A
#
# COMPACT_ATOMS: atom_id res chain seq x y z
N MET A 1 -12.04 -25.37 -22.65
CA MET A 1 -11.70 -24.16 -23.42
C MET A 1 -10.99 -24.50 -24.76
N ARG A 2 -9.98 -25.35 -24.75
CA ARG A 2 -9.13 -25.77 -25.88
C ARG A 2 -9.86 -26.13 -27.17
N LYS A 3 -10.87 -27.03 -27.11
CA LYS A 3 -11.66 -27.45 -28.28
C LYS A 3 -12.44 -26.28 -28.91
N LYS A 4 -12.98 -25.35 -28.12
CA LYS A 4 -13.75 -24.21 -28.63
C LYS A 4 -12.84 -23.16 -29.30
N VAL A 5 -11.65 -22.93 -28.80
CA VAL A 5 -10.70 -21.97 -29.37
C VAL A 5 -10.06 -22.55 -30.62
N PHE A 6 -9.61 -23.81 -30.57
CA PHE A 6 -9.15 -24.54 -31.76
C PHE A 6 -10.19 -24.47 -32.89
N PHE A 7 -11.45 -24.77 -32.57
CA PHE A 7 -12.53 -24.73 -33.56
C PHE A 7 -12.75 -23.31 -34.11
N ARG A 8 -12.70 -22.29 -33.29
CA ARG A 8 -12.86 -20.88 -33.75
C ARG A 8 -11.70 -20.44 -34.65
N VAL A 9 -10.46 -20.74 -34.30
CA VAL A 9 -9.28 -20.41 -35.11
C VAL A 9 -9.32 -21.17 -36.41
N PHE A 10 -9.66 -22.45 -36.38
CA PHE A 10 -9.85 -23.27 -37.58
C PHE A 10 -10.97 -22.73 -38.48
N CYS A 11 -12.14 -22.41 -37.93
CA CYS A 11 -13.23 -21.83 -38.70
C CYS A 11 -12.86 -20.48 -39.33
N PHE A 12 -12.14 -19.62 -38.62
CA PHE A 12 -11.72 -18.32 -39.12
C PHE A 12 -10.71 -18.47 -40.27
N THR A 13 -9.70 -19.34 -40.12
CA THR A 13 -8.74 -19.62 -41.19
C THR A 13 -9.40 -20.28 -42.41
N ALA A 14 -10.31 -21.21 -42.21
CA ALA A 14 -11.07 -21.82 -43.26
C ALA A 14 -11.96 -20.81 -44.02
N LEU A 15 -12.63 -19.92 -43.30
CA LEU A 15 -13.47 -18.87 -43.90
C LEU A 15 -12.65 -17.86 -44.72
N ALA A 16 -11.48 -17.45 -44.22
CA ALA A 16 -10.56 -16.55 -44.90
C ALA A 16 -10.04 -17.17 -46.22
N VAL A 17 -9.73 -18.47 -46.20
CA VAL A 17 -9.28 -19.22 -47.38
C VAL A 17 -10.41 -19.33 -48.41
N ILE A 18 -11.62 -19.66 -47.99
CA ILE A 18 -12.78 -19.73 -48.89
C ILE A 18 -13.04 -18.36 -49.52
N ALA A 19 -13.00 -17.27 -48.72
CA ALA A 19 -13.21 -15.92 -49.24
C ALA A 19 -12.15 -15.51 -50.27
N THR A 20 -10.87 -15.86 -50.05
CA THR A 20 -9.78 -15.59 -51.00
C THR A 20 -9.96 -16.38 -52.32
N VAL A 21 -10.36 -17.65 -52.25
CA VAL A 21 -10.60 -18.45 -53.43
C VAL A 21 -11.81 -17.91 -54.22
N VAL A 22 -12.89 -17.51 -53.57
CA VAL A 22 -14.05 -16.88 -54.20
C VAL A 22 -13.66 -15.54 -54.87
N LEU A 23 -12.85 -14.72 -54.24
CA LEU A 23 -12.35 -13.47 -54.81
C LEU A 23 -11.47 -13.70 -56.05
N ILE A 24 -10.56 -14.68 -56.00
CA ILE A 24 -9.70 -15.04 -57.13
C ILE A 24 -10.54 -15.59 -58.31
N THR A 25 -11.52 -16.46 -58.08
CA THR A 25 -12.41 -16.95 -59.12
C THR A 25 -13.28 -15.85 -59.74
N LEU A 26 -13.78 -14.92 -58.94
CA LEU A 26 -14.52 -13.75 -59.39
C LEU A 26 -13.64 -12.82 -60.23
N ALA A 27 -12.41 -12.55 -59.81
CA ALA A 27 -11.46 -11.74 -60.55
C ALA A 27 -11.07 -12.35 -61.90
N LEU A 28 -10.89 -13.68 -61.95
CA LEU A 28 -10.61 -14.39 -63.18
C LEU A 28 -11.81 -14.38 -64.15
N THR A 29 -13.04 -14.49 -63.67
CA THR A 29 -14.23 -14.38 -64.50
C THR A 29 -14.44 -12.98 -65.04
N VAL A 30 -14.18 -11.96 -64.29
CA VAL A 30 -14.28 -10.53 -64.71
C VAL A 30 -13.16 -10.18 -65.70
N ALA A 31 -11.94 -10.68 -65.51
CA ALA A 31 -10.79 -10.41 -66.39
C ALA A 31 -10.92 -11.04 -67.79
N HIS A 32 -11.68 -12.11 -67.95
CA HIS A 32 -11.82 -12.84 -69.23
C HIS A 32 -13.03 -12.42 -70.09
N GLY A 33 -13.78 -11.38 -69.73
CA GLY A 33 -14.81 -10.74 -70.54
C GLY A 33 -15.71 -11.71 -71.36
N ASP A 34 -16.90 -11.64 -71.08
CA ASP A 34 -18.15 -12.09 -71.71
C ASP A 34 -18.09 -12.98 -73.00
N THR A 35 -17.81 -14.25 -72.81
CA THR A 35 -18.24 -15.31 -73.82
C THR A 35 -18.61 -16.57 -73.06
N GLY A 36 -19.86 -16.71 -72.77
CA GLY A 36 -20.44 -17.77 -71.93
C GLY A 36 -20.12 -19.26 -72.32
N ALA A 37 -19.58 -19.53 -73.49
CA ALA A 37 -19.15 -20.87 -73.88
C ALA A 37 -17.66 -21.16 -73.46
N LEU A 38 -16.81 -20.17 -73.51
CA LEU A 38 -15.41 -20.28 -73.04
C LEU A 38 -15.30 -20.42 -71.54
N THR A 39 -16.20 -19.77 -70.80
CA THR A 39 -16.21 -19.76 -69.32
C THR A 39 -16.43 -21.17 -68.76
N GLY A 40 -17.32 -21.95 -69.35
CA GLY A 40 -17.60 -23.33 -68.95
C GLY A 40 -16.43 -24.32 -69.15
N ALA A 41 -15.66 -24.15 -70.24
CA ALA A 41 -14.47 -24.94 -70.50
C ALA A 41 -13.27 -24.59 -69.59
N ILE A 42 -13.08 -23.31 -69.34
CA ILE A 42 -12.03 -22.82 -68.41
C ILE A 42 -12.36 -23.28 -67.01
N ILE A 43 -13.58 -23.09 -66.52
CA ILE A 43 -13.96 -23.54 -65.16
C ILE A 43 -13.75 -25.05 -65.02
N ARG A 44 -14.10 -25.85 -65.99
CA ARG A 44 -13.96 -27.30 -65.92
C ARG A 44 -12.48 -27.74 -65.92
N LYS A 45 -11.57 -26.99 -66.55
CA LYS A 45 -10.16 -27.27 -66.59
C LYS A 45 -9.43 -26.79 -65.33
N GLU A 46 -9.79 -25.63 -64.80
CA GLU A 46 -9.10 -25.00 -63.65
C GLU A 46 -9.70 -25.44 -62.28
N LEU A 47 -10.99 -25.88 -62.24
CA LEU A 47 -11.68 -26.29 -61.00
C LEU A 47 -10.90 -27.35 -60.21
N PRO A 48 -10.32 -28.41 -60.80
CA PRO A 48 -9.57 -29.41 -60.04
C PRO A 48 -8.31 -28.82 -59.37
N TYR A 49 -7.64 -27.85 -60.02
CA TYR A 49 -6.47 -27.19 -59.45
C TYR A 49 -6.86 -26.26 -58.25
N VAL A 50 -7.96 -25.53 -58.41
CA VAL A 50 -8.53 -24.69 -57.34
C VAL A 50 -8.94 -25.53 -56.15
N LEU A 51 -9.63 -26.66 -56.39
CA LEU A 51 -10.03 -27.61 -55.36
C LEU A 51 -8.79 -28.26 -54.69
N GLY A 52 -7.76 -28.57 -55.44
CA GLY A 52 -6.49 -29.10 -54.92
C GLY A 52 -5.77 -28.11 -54.00
N ILE A 53 -5.67 -26.86 -54.41
CA ILE A 53 -5.08 -25.78 -53.58
C ILE A 53 -5.92 -25.56 -52.34
N LEU A 54 -7.25 -25.52 -52.45
CA LEU A 54 -8.16 -25.38 -51.31
C LEU A 54 -7.99 -26.52 -50.30
N ALA A 55 -7.91 -27.76 -50.76
CA ALA A 55 -7.67 -28.92 -49.92
C ALA A 55 -6.32 -28.88 -49.22
N ALA A 56 -5.26 -28.47 -49.95
CA ALA A 56 -3.92 -28.34 -49.38
C ALA A 56 -3.84 -27.24 -48.29
N VAL A 57 -4.48 -26.10 -48.53
CA VAL A 57 -4.47 -25.00 -47.55
C VAL A 57 -5.33 -25.34 -46.32
N LEU A 58 -6.48 -25.98 -46.51
CA LEU A 58 -7.31 -26.48 -45.41
C LEU A 58 -6.55 -27.54 -44.60
N GLY A 59 -5.86 -28.47 -45.29
CA GLY A 59 -5.03 -29.49 -44.65
C GLY A 59 -3.88 -28.88 -43.83
N ALA A 60 -3.23 -27.86 -44.36
CA ALA A 60 -2.15 -27.13 -43.64
C ALA A 60 -2.67 -26.28 -42.47
N SER A 61 -3.91 -25.81 -42.50
CA SER A 61 -4.50 -25.00 -41.42
C SER A 61 -4.74 -25.79 -40.14
N VAL A 62 -4.92 -27.11 -40.19
CA VAL A 62 -5.13 -27.96 -39.00
C VAL A 62 -3.88 -28.03 -38.11
N PRO A 63 -2.67 -28.40 -38.61
CA PRO A 63 -1.48 -28.44 -37.78
C PRO A 63 -1.08 -27.05 -37.28
N VAL A 64 -1.24 -25.99 -38.07
CA VAL A 64 -0.98 -24.60 -37.65
C VAL A 64 -1.90 -24.19 -36.51
N SER A 65 -3.21 -24.45 -36.62
CA SER A 65 -4.16 -24.18 -35.54
C SER A 65 -3.85 -24.98 -34.28
N TYR A 66 -3.41 -26.21 -34.40
CA TYR A 66 -3.01 -27.05 -33.28
C TYR A 66 -1.71 -26.52 -32.59
N ALA A 67 -0.74 -26.10 -33.40
CA ALA A 67 0.50 -25.51 -32.88
C ALA A 67 0.25 -24.19 -32.13
N ILE A 68 -0.57 -23.28 -32.70
CA ILE A 68 -0.93 -22.02 -32.04
C ILE A 68 -1.68 -22.28 -30.73
N THR A 69 -2.61 -23.24 -30.73
CA THR A 69 -3.38 -23.62 -29.54
C THR A 69 -2.45 -24.18 -28.44
N GLY A 70 -1.48 -25.01 -28.83
CA GLY A 70 -0.49 -25.58 -27.90
C GLY A 70 0.49 -24.56 -27.36
N ALA A 71 1.03 -23.71 -28.23
CA ALA A 71 2.07 -22.75 -27.86
C ALA A 71 1.55 -21.56 -27.05
N ILE A 72 0.32 -21.08 -27.30
CA ILE A 72 -0.21 -19.86 -26.67
C ILE A 72 -1.26 -20.17 -25.61
N ILE A 73 -2.22 -21.04 -25.92
CA ILE A 73 -3.40 -21.23 -25.07
C ILE A 73 -3.12 -22.15 -23.89
N GLN A 74 -2.30 -23.18 -24.09
CA GLN A 74 -1.99 -24.13 -23.03
C GLN A 74 -1.21 -23.48 -21.87
N PRO A 75 -0.17 -22.64 -22.10
CA PRO A 75 0.48 -21.90 -21.03
C PRO A 75 -0.45 -20.89 -20.34
N LEU A 76 -1.33 -20.21 -21.08
CA LEU A 76 -2.31 -19.27 -20.51
C LEU A 76 -3.39 -19.98 -19.67
N GLU A 77 -3.84 -21.17 -20.04
CA GLU A 77 -4.81 -21.97 -19.27
C GLU A 77 -4.17 -22.50 -17.99
N GLN A 78 -2.91 -22.95 -18.05
CA GLN A 78 -2.12 -23.35 -16.87
C GLN A 78 -1.85 -22.17 -15.93
N LEU A 79 -1.58 -20.98 -16.47
CA LEU A 79 -1.47 -19.74 -15.67
C LEU A 79 -2.79 -19.39 -14.98
N GLY A 80 -3.95 -19.59 -15.64
CA GLY A 80 -5.26 -19.30 -15.08
C GLY A 80 -5.71 -20.29 -13.99
N GLU A 81 -5.36 -21.56 -14.11
CA GLU A 81 -5.72 -22.60 -13.14
C GLU A 81 -4.78 -22.64 -11.93
N HIS A 82 -3.53 -22.19 -12.08
CA HIS A 82 -2.48 -22.25 -11.06
C HIS A 82 -1.98 -20.86 -10.66
N ILE A 83 -2.83 -19.85 -10.70
CA ILE A 83 -2.50 -18.48 -10.28
C ILE A 83 -1.89 -18.45 -8.86
N ASP A 84 -2.30 -19.36 -7.99
CA ASP A 84 -1.78 -19.48 -6.63
C ASP A 84 -0.45 -20.27 -6.50
N HIS A 85 -0.01 -20.96 -7.56
CA HIS A 85 1.20 -21.81 -7.58
C HIS A 85 2.03 -21.65 -8.87
N ILE A 86 2.17 -20.41 -9.33
CA ILE A 86 2.88 -20.05 -10.58
C ILE A 86 4.36 -20.49 -10.56
N ASP A 87 4.95 -20.69 -9.39
CA ASP A 87 6.35 -21.13 -9.20
C ASP A 87 6.69 -22.47 -9.90
N ARG A 88 5.68 -23.25 -10.33
CA ARG A 88 5.84 -24.56 -10.97
C ARG A 88 5.64 -24.56 -12.48
N VAL A 89 5.31 -23.41 -13.07
CA VAL A 89 5.03 -23.33 -14.51
C VAL A 89 6.35 -23.11 -15.26
N GLN A 90 6.76 -24.12 -16.04
CA GLN A 90 7.83 -23.93 -17.03
C GLN A 90 7.28 -23.08 -18.18
N THR A 91 7.63 -21.79 -18.16
CA THR A 91 7.13 -20.80 -19.11
C THR A 91 8.15 -20.55 -20.22
N GLU A 92 7.70 -20.46 -21.47
CA GLU A 92 8.55 -20.04 -22.60
C GLU A 92 9.15 -18.65 -22.33
N LYS A 93 10.37 -18.40 -22.84
CA LYS A 93 11.15 -17.16 -22.58
C LYS A 93 10.36 -15.86 -22.84
N GLU A 94 9.43 -15.88 -23.79
CA GLU A 94 8.64 -14.71 -24.20
C GLU A 94 7.56 -14.32 -23.18
N LEU A 95 7.03 -15.26 -22.41
CA LEU A 95 5.98 -15.01 -21.39
C LEU A 95 6.56 -14.76 -20.00
N ARG A 96 7.84 -14.96 -19.82
CA ARG A 96 8.52 -14.81 -18.51
C ARG A 96 8.35 -13.43 -17.86
N PRO A 97 8.51 -12.29 -18.57
CA PRO A 97 8.30 -10.98 -17.97
C PRO A 97 6.86 -10.75 -17.48
N PHE A 98 5.89 -11.36 -18.17
CA PHE A 98 4.48 -11.27 -17.81
C PHE A 98 4.17 -12.09 -16.56
N VAL A 99 4.72 -13.29 -16.47
CA VAL A 99 4.61 -14.17 -15.30
C VAL A 99 5.26 -13.51 -14.06
N GLU A 100 6.47 -12.97 -14.20
CA GLU A 100 7.16 -12.26 -13.13
C GLU A 100 6.34 -11.05 -12.61
N LYS A 101 5.69 -10.30 -13.50
CA LYS A 101 4.81 -9.19 -13.13
C LYS A 101 3.55 -9.66 -12.37
N ILE A 102 2.96 -10.77 -12.81
CA ILE A 102 1.80 -11.36 -12.11
C ILE A 102 2.23 -11.90 -10.74
N GLN A 103 3.36 -12.57 -10.64
CA GLN A 103 3.91 -13.06 -9.36
C GLN A 103 4.17 -11.90 -8.41
N ALA A 104 4.85 -10.85 -8.85
CA ALA A 104 5.10 -9.66 -8.05
C ALA A 104 3.80 -9.01 -7.55
N ASN A 105 2.77 -8.91 -8.41
CA ASN A 105 1.46 -8.38 -8.02
C ASN A 105 0.74 -9.28 -7.00
N ASN A 106 0.78 -10.60 -7.19
CA ASN A 106 0.16 -11.54 -6.27
C ASN A 106 0.88 -11.54 -4.92
N GLU A 107 2.20 -11.47 -4.91
CA GLU A 107 3.00 -11.36 -3.69
C GLU A 107 2.67 -10.08 -2.92
N LYS A 108 2.60 -8.93 -3.64
CA LYS A 108 2.17 -7.65 -3.06
C LYS A 108 0.77 -7.75 -2.47
N LYS A 109 -0.18 -8.36 -3.18
CA LYS A 109 -1.56 -8.56 -2.69
C LYS A 109 -1.59 -9.43 -1.43
N ARG A 110 -0.86 -10.56 -1.41
CA ARG A 110 -0.74 -11.44 -0.25
C ARG A 110 -0.13 -10.72 0.96
N GLN A 111 0.90 -9.90 0.73
CA GLN A 111 1.50 -9.09 1.80
C GLN A 111 0.50 -8.08 2.36
N LEU A 112 -0.25 -7.39 1.52
CA LEU A 112 -1.31 -6.46 1.95
C LEU A 112 -2.42 -7.18 2.74
N GLU A 113 -2.88 -8.34 2.29
CA GLU A 113 -3.88 -9.14 3.01
C GLU A 113 -3.36 -9.62 4.37
N LYS A 114 -2.08 -10.05 4.44
CA LYS A 114 -1.43 -10.43 5.70
C LYS A 114 -1.32 -9.24 6.65
N GLN A 115 -0.93 -8.07 6.15
CA GLN A 115 -0.88 -6.83 6.94
C GLN A 115 -2.26 -6.44 7.46
N LYS A 116 -3.31 -6.52 6.62
CA LYS A 116 -4.70 -6.23 7.02
C LYS A 116 -5.21 -7.19 8.09
N LYS A 117 -4.94 -8.50 7.96
CA LYS A 117 -5.29 -9.50 8.99
C LYS A 117 -4.56 -9.22 10.31
N GLN A 118 -3.26 -8.93 10.23
CA GLN A 118 -2.45 -8.61 11.41
C GLN A 118 -2.94 -7.32 12.09
N PHE A 119 -3.28 -6.29 11.30
CA PHE A 119 -3.86 -5.05 11.80
C PHE A 119 -5.17 -5.32 12.58
N THR A 120 -6.13 -6.04 11.99
CA THR A 120 -7.41 -6.38 12.65
C THR A 120 -7.19 -7.17 13.94
N ALA A 121 -6.27 -8.13 13.94
CA ALA A 121 -5.94 -8.90 15.14
C ALA A 121 -5.33 -8.01 16.24
N ASN A 122 -4.41 -7.11 15.87
CA ASN A 122 -3.78 -6.19 16.81
C ASN A 122 -4.79 -5.19 17.39
N VAL A 123 -5.68 -4.61 16.56
CA VAL A 123 -6.78 -3.74 17.00
C VAL A 123 -7.64 -4.47 18.06
N SER A 124 -8.07 -5.69 17.74
CA SER A 124 -8.92 -6.47 18.66
C SER A 124 -8.22 -6.71 20.00
N HIS A 125 -6.93 -6.98 19.97
CA HIS A 125 -6.14 -7.23 21.18
C HIS A 125 -5.92 -5.95 22.00
N GLU A 126 -5.57 -4.84 21.35
CA GLU A 126 -5.35 -3.54 22.01
C GLU A 126 -6.64 -2.91 22.57
N LEU A 127 -7.80 -3.23 21.98
CA LEU A 127 -9.11 -2.85 22.52
C LEU A 127 -9.55 -3.73 23.71
N LYS A 128 -9.33 -5.06 23.62
CA LYS A 128 -9.79 -6.00 24.65
C LYS A 128 -9.15 -5.76 26.02
N THR A 129 -7.85 -5.48 26.04
CA THR A 129 -7.08 -5.33 27.29
C THR A 129 -7.61 -4.18 28.18
N PRO A 130 -7.73 -2.92 27.69
CA PRO A 130 -8.27 -1.82 28.51
C PRO A 130 -9.73 -2.03 28.85
N LEU A 131 -10.54 -2.62 27.95
CA LEU A 131 -11.96 -2.89 28.19
C LEU A 131 -12.16 -3.89 29.32
N THR A 132 -11.35 -4.98 29.36
CA THR A 132 -11.37 -5.95 30.47
C THR A 132 -10.98 -5.28 31.79
N SER A 133 -10.00 -4.37 31.77
CA SER A 133 -9.58 -3.62 32.97
C SER A 133 -10.70 -2.70 33.48
N ILE A 134 -11.38 -1.96 32.57
CA ILE A 134 -12.52 -1.10 32.91
C ILE A 134 -13.62 -1.94 33.54
N ALA A 135 -14.03 -3.01 32.86
CA ALA A 135 -15.10 -3.89 33.33
C ALA A 135 -14.78 -4.50 34.72
N GLY A 136 -13.56 -5.00 34.90
CA GLY A 136 -13.17 -5.62 36.17
C GLY A 136 -13.15 -4.63 37.34
N TYR A 137 -12.61 -3.42 37.16
CA TYR A 137 -12.63 -2.41 38.24
C TYR A 137 -14.04 -1.87 38.52
N ALA A 138 -14.86 -1.72 37.48
CA ALA A 138 -16.26 -1.33 37.65
C ALA A 138 -17.06 -2.37 38.43
N GLU A 139 -16.89 -3.66 38.10
CA GLU A 139 -17.52 -4.79 38.79
C GLU A 139 -17.13 -4.87 40.28
N LEU A 140 -15.85 -4.65 40.59
CA LEU A 140 -15.37 -4.62 41.99
C LEU A 140 -16.04 -3.50 42.78
N ILE A 141 -16.26 -2.33 42.17
CA ILE A 141 -16.94 -1.20 42.82
C ILE A 141 -18.43 -1.52 42.97
N GLU A 142 -19.09 -2.01 41.91
CA GLU A 142 -20.52 -2.30 41.87
C GLU A 142 -20.94 -3.35 42.92
N ASN A 143 -20.13 -4.41 43.05
CA ASN A 143 -20.41 -5.52 43.99
C ASN A 143 -19.95 -5.22 45.43
N GLY A 144 -19.49 -3.99 45.74
CA GLY A 144 -19.02 -3.60 47.07
C GLY A 144 -17.76 -4.34 47.54
N MET A 145 -17.01 -4.93 46.59
CA MET A 145 -15.74 -5.62 46.89
C MET A 145 -14.54 -4.67 46.99
N ALA A 146 -14.71 -3.44 46.54
CA ALA A 146 -13.70 -2.40 46.65
C ALA A 146 -13.76 -1.77 48.05
N ARG A 147 -12.63 -1.65 48.73
CA ARG A 147 -12.53 -0.91 49.98
C ARG A 147 -12.72 0.59 49.69
N PRO A 148 -13.21 1.38 50.66
CA PRO A 148 -13.45 2.83 50.44
C PRO A 148 -12.20 3.56 49.89
N GLU A 149 -11.00 3.21 50.34
CA GLU A 149 -9.72 3.78 49.89
C GLU A 149 -9.37 3.38 48.46
N ASP A 150 -9.89 2.26 47.95
CA ASP A 150 -9.59 1.73 46.61
C ASP A 150 -10.54 2.31 45.52
N ILE A 151 -11.69 2.85 45.91
CA ILE A 151 -12.71 3.38 44.95
C ILE A 151 -12.10 4.49 44.06
N LYS A 152 -11.38 5.45 44.66
CA LYS A 152 -10.77 6.57 43.90
C LYS A 152 -9.65 6.10 42.96
N PRO A 153 -8.69 5.24 43.38
CA PRO A 153 -7.74 4.58 42.49
C PRO A 153 -8.37 3.79 41.35
N PHE A 154 -9.44 3.01 41.63
CA PHE A 154 -10.14 2.24 40.59
C PHE A 154 -10.84 3.15 39.58
N ALA A 155 -11.56 4.17 40.04
CA ALA A 155 -12.17 5.17 39.17
C ALA A 155 -11.12 5.91 38.31
N HIS A 156 -9.96 6.24 38.89
CA HIS A 156 -8.84 6.82 38.14
C HIS A 156 -8.34 5.88 37.05
N THR A 157 -8.19 4.59 37.34
CA THR A 157 -7.75 3.57 36.38
C THR A 157 -8.78 3.39 35.26
N ILE A 158 -10.07 3.30 35.59
CA ILE A 158 -11.17 3.25 34.60
C ILE A 158 -11.07 4.45 33.66
N ARG A 159 -10.98 5.67 34.19
CA ARG A 159 -10.84 6.88 33.38
C ARG A 159 -9.62 6.87 32.48
N LYS A 160 -8.46 6.45 33.01
CA LYS A 160 -7.20 6.33 32.25
C LYS A 160 -7.35 5.35 31.08
N GLN A 161 -7.98 4.19 31.30
CA GLN A 161 -8.17 3.20 30.26
C GLN A 161 -9.21 3.65 29.21
N ALA A 162 -10.27 4.35 29.63
CA ALA A 162 -11.27 4.92 28.74
C ALA A 162 -10.65 5.98 27.80
N LEU A 163 -9.87 6.91 28.34
CA LEU A 163 -9.16 7.92 27.53
C LEU A 163 -8.17 7.27 26.55
N ARG A 164 -7.49 6.19 26.96
CA ARG A 164 -6.62 5.42 26.07
C ARG A 164 -7.40 4.79 24.91
N LEU A 165 -8.62 4.25 25.17
CA LEU A 165 -9.48 3.69 24.12
C LEU A 165 -9.94 4.75 23.14
N VAL A 166 -10.28 5.97 23.61
CA VAL A 166 -10.63 7.09 22.73
C VAL A 166 -9.46 7.43 21.80
N SER A 167 -8.27 7.64 22.34
CA SER A 167 -7.08 7.92 21.53
C SER A 167 -6.78 6.79 20.52
N LEU A 168 -6.94 5.52 20.92
CA LEU A 168 -6.73 4.41 20.01
C LEU A 168 -7.77 4.39 18.87
N ALA A 169 -9.03 4.71 19.17
CA ALA A 169 -10.09 4.79 18.17
C ALA A 169 -9.83 5.94 17.18
N GLU A 170 -9.41 7.11 17.66
CA GLU A 170 -9.01 8.25 16.85
C GLU A 170 -7.87 7.89 15.90
N ASP A 171 -6.79 7.28 16.41
CA ASP A 171 -5.64 6.83 15.60
C ASP A 171 -6.05 5.83 14.50
N ILE A 172 -6.99 4.90 14.82
CA ILE A 172 -7.49 3.90 13.85
C ILE A 172 -8.32 4.57 12.76
N ILE A 173 -9.23 5.46 13.13
CA ILE A 173 -10.09 6.20 12.16
C ILE A 173 -9.19 7.00 11.22
N GLN A 174 -8.23 7.70 11.76
CA GLN A 174 -7.30 8.54 11.04
C GLN A 174 -6.44 7.73 10.07
N LEU A 175 -5.89 6.61 10.53
CA LEU A 175 -5.13 5.69 9.68
C LEU A 175 -6.00 5.10 8.56
N SER A 176 -7.28 4.77 8.85
CA SER A 176 -8.23 4.28 7.84
C SER A 176 -8.54 5.34 6.79
N GLN A 177 -8.77 6.59 7.21
CA GLN A 177 -9.01 7.71 6.29
C GLN A 177 -7.81 7.98 5.37
N LEU A 178 -6.59 7.90 5.93
CA LEU A 178 -5.36 8.05 5.15
C LEU A 178 -5.16 6.93 4.13
N GLU A 179 -5.61 5.70 4.42
CA GLU A 179 -5.49 4.54 3.50
C GLU A 179 -6.56 4.50 2.41
N GLU A 180 -7.77 5.00 2.71
CA GLU A 180 -8.89 5.00 1.78
C GLU A 180 -8.88 6.20 0.83
N ASN A 181 -8.17 7.28 1.18
CA ASN A 181 -8.06 8.47 0.35
C ASN A 181 -7.02 8.27 -0.78
N ASP A 182 -7.36 7.39 -1.76
CA ASP A 182 -6.89 7.53 -3.16
C ASP A 182 -7.54 8.75 -3.86
N GLY A 183 -8.35 9.52 -3.12
CA GLY A 183 -9.03 10.72 -3.58
C GLY A 183 -8.19 11.98 -3.33
N GLU A 184 -8.52 13.07 -4.02
CA GLU A 184 -7.83 14.34 -4.03
C GLU A 184 -7.58 14.91 -2.62
N ILE A 185 -6.40 14.61 -2.05
CA ILE A 185 -5.91 15.33 -0.87
C ILE A 185 -5.56 16.74 -1.35
N LEU A 186 -6.29 17.72 -0.84
CA LEU A 186 -6.05 19.11 -1.19
C LEU A 186 -4.73 19.58 -0.55
N PHE A 187 -3.80 19.97 -1.38
CA PHE A 187 -2.56 20.63 -1.00
C PHE A 187 -2.69 22.13 -1.15
N GLU A 188 -2.23 22.85 -0.15
CA GLU A 188 -2.17 24.30 -0.11
C GLU A 188 -0.77 24.77 0.31
N GLU A 189 -0.51 26.05 0.22
CA GLU A 189 0.70 26.66 0.76
C GLU A 189 0.56 26.79 2.28
N VAL A 190 1.36 26.05 3.04
CA VAL A 190 1.29 25.96 4.50
C VAL A 190 2.52 26.64 5.11
N ASN A 191 2.30 27.54 6.06
CA ASN A 191 3.36 28.13 6.89
C ASN A 191 3.84 27.10 7.95
N LEU A 192 4.88 26.34 7.60
CA LEU A 192 5.42 25.30 8.46
C LEU A 192 6.03 25.86 9.77
N THR A 193 6.56 27.09 9.73
CA THR A 193 7.12 27.77 10.92
C THR A 193 6.03 28.06 11.95
N GLU A 194 4.89 28.60 11.53
CA GLU A 194 3.74 28.85 12.39
C GLU A 194 3.19 27.56 12.97
N LEU A 195 3.00 26.57 12.12
CA LEU A 195 2.48 25.24 12.48
C LEU A 195 3.38 24.53 13.52
N ALA A 196 4.71 24.62 13.36
CA ALA A 196 5.66 24.08 14.32
C ALA A 196 5.63 24.86 15.65
N SER A 197 5.45 26.19 15.61
CA SER A 197 5.31 27.02 16.79
C SER A 197 4.06 26.66 17.61
N ASP A 198 2.92 26.53 16.92
CA ASP A 198 1.63 26.15 17.53
C ASP A 198 1.72 24.75 18.17
N CYS A 199 2.32 23.79 17.47
CA CYS A 199 2.53 22.45 17.97
C CYS A 199 3.41 22.45 19.24
N VAL A 200 4.54 23.14 19.22
CA VAL A 200 5.44 23.27 20.37
C VAL A 200 4.72 23.93 21.55
N GLN A 201 3.96 25.01 21.31
CA GLN A 201 3.21 25.69 22.34
C GLN A 201 2.13 24.79 22.97
N SER A 202 1.40 24.03 22.16
CA SER A 202 0.33 23.13 22.64
C SER A 202 0.90 21.99 23.51
N LEU A 203 2.09 21.50 23.20
CA LEU A 203 2.74 20.40 23.91
C LEU A 203 3.57 20.84 25.12
N GLN A 204 3.74 22.14 25.37
CA GLN A 204 4.56 22.66 26.46
C GLN A 204 4.15 22.13 27.83
N ILE A 205 2.84 22.05 28.09
CA ILE A 205 2.30 21.54 29.38
C ILE A 205 2.62 20.04 29.51
N ASN A 206 2.52 19.27 28.42
CA ASN A 206 2.85 17.86 28.44
C ASN A 206 4.34 17.63 28.69
N ALA A 207 5.20 18.41 28.06
CA ALA A 207 6.64 18.37 28.25
C ALA A 207 7.04 18.71 29.69
N GLN A 208 6.49 19.81 30.25
CA GLN A 208 6.72 20.22 31.64
C GLN A 208 6.27 19.14 32.63
N SER A 209 5.13 18.50 32.43
CA SER A 209 4.63 17.42 33.31
C SER A 209 5.58 16.22 33.37
N ARG A 210 6.45 16.07 32.37
CA ARG A 210 7.50 15.03 32.30
C ARG A 210 8.91 15.54 32.56
N THR A 211 9.05 16.81 32.93
CA THR A 211 10.34 17.46 33.15
C THR A 211 11.24 17.37 31.91
N VAL A 212 10.66 17.67 30.74
CA VAL A 212 11.35 17.69 29.44
C VAL A 212 11.33 19.13 28.91
N ASP A 213 12.46 19.62 28.43
CA ASP A 213 12.56 20.91 27.77
C ASP A 213 12.22 20.80 26.30
N LEU A 214 11.22 21.56 25.82
CA LEU A 214 10.77 21.56 24.45
C LEU A 214 11.10 22.90 23.78
N HIS A 215 11.85 22.84 22.67
CA HIS A 215 12.34 24.03 21.97
C HIS A 215 12.03 23.96 20.46
N LEU A 216 11.77 25.14 19.88
CA LEU A 216 11.71 25.33 18.42
C LEU A 216 12.95 26.10 17.96
N ALA A 217 13.68 25.56 17.01
CA ALA A 217 14.79 26.18 16.30
C ALA A 217 14.38 26.39 14.82
N ALA A 218 13.85 27.56 14.52
CA ALA A 218 13.44 27.95 13.17
C ALA A 218 14.17 29.20 12.73
N PRO A 219 14.37 29.44 11.43
CA PRO A 219 14.91 30.69 10.92
C PRO A 219 13.94 31.86 11.16
N GLU A 220 14.43 33.09 11.13
CA GLU A 220 13.59 34.30 11.27
C GLU A 220 12.58 34.44 10.15
N ALA A 221 12.95 34.06 8.93
CA ALA A 221 12.05 34.05 7.78
C ALA A 221 11.13 32.83 7.84
N PRO A 222 9.80 33.00 7.69
CA PRO A 222 8.87 31.88 7.69
C PRO A 222 9.13 30.95 6.50
N ILE A 223 9.03 29.63 6.75
CA ILE A 223 9.17 28.59 5.74
C ILE A 223 7.77 28.14 5.33
N TYR A 224 7.53 28.14 4.01
CA TYR A 224 6.30 27.65 3.42
C TYR A 224 6.58 26.38 2.65
N ILE A 225 5.66 25.40 2.73
CA ILE A 225 5.69 24.16 1.95
C ILE A 225 4.31 23.90 1.33
N LYS A 226 4.29 23.17 0.23
CA LYS A 226 3.04 22.70 -0.36
C LYS A 226 2.61 21.42 0.33
N GLY A 227 1.45 21.43 1.02
CA GLY A 227 0.98 20.28 1.75
C GLY A 227 -0.44 20.40 2.26
N ASN A 228 -0.92 19.36 2.91
CA ASN A 228 -2.20 19.38 3.64
C ASN A 228 -1.97 19.80 5.08
N LYS A 229 -2.55 20.93 5.49
CA LYS A 229 -2.32 21.51 6.81
C LYS A 229 -2.62 20.55 7.94
N SER A 230 -3.79 19.91 7.95
CA SER A 230 -4.19 18.97 9.02
C SER A 230 -3.26 17.78 9.13
N LEU A 231 -2.79 17.22 8.01
CA LEU A 231 -1.85 16.10 8.02
C LEU A 231 -0.47 16.54 8.53
N LEU A 232 -0.03 17.73 8.20
CA LEU A 232 1.25 18.28 8.70
C LEU A 232 1.19 18.59 10.20
N GLU A 233 0.07 19.12 10.70
CA GLU A 233 -0.18 19.30 12.14
C GLU A 233 -0.07 17.96 12.88
N GLU A 234 -0.68 16.93 12.34
CA GLU A 234 -0.65 15.59 12.92
C GLU A 234 0.72 14.95 12.89
N LEU A 235 1.46 15.08 11.79
CA LEU A 235 2.83 14.60 11.68
C LEU A 235 3.71 15.22 12.76
N LEU A 236 3.65 16.55 12.92
CA LEU A 236 4.38 17.28 13.93
C LEU A 236 4.00 16.84 15.35
N TYR A 237 2.68 16.77 15.62
CA TYR A 237 2.18 16.34 16.92
C TYR A 237 2.69 14.95 17.29
N ASN A 238 2.57 13.98 16.38
CA ASN A 238 3.02 12.60 16.62
C ASN A 238 4.53 12.49 16.84
N LEU A 239 5.33 13.24 16.09
CA LEU A 239 6.78 13.27 16.29
C LEU A 239 7.14 13.87 17.64
N CYS A 240 6.57 15.03 17.99
CA CYS A 240 6.85 15.73 19.25
C CYS A 240 6.32 14.97 20.48
N ASP A 241 5.09 14.42 20.43
CA ASP A 241 4.54 13.62 21.53
C ASP A 241 5.38 12.36 21.78
N ASN A 242 5.84 11.69 20.72
CA ASN A 242 6.76 10.56 20.86
C ASN A 242 8.10 10.98 21.49
N ALA A 243 8.69 12.09 21.05
CA ALA A 243 9.95 12.60 21.57
C ALA A 243 9.85 13.00 23.06
N ILE A 244 8.71 13.56 23.48
CA ILE A 244 8.44 13.89 24.89
C ILE A 244 8.16 12.62 25.69
N ARG A 245 7.37 11.69 25.17
CA ARG A 245 6.93 10.47 25.84
C ARG A 245 8.04 9.50 26.14
N TYR A 246 8.99 9.37 25.23
CA TYR A 246 10.13 8.46 25.34
C TYR A 246 11.42 9.15 25.79
N ASN A 247 11.30 10.39 26.27
CA ASN A 247 12.42 11.10 26.87
C ASN A 247 12.74 10.60 28.29
N LYS A 248 13.86 11.03 28.79
CA LYS A 248 14.27 10.87 30.18
C LYS A 248 13.98 12.16 30.98
N PRO A 249 13.79 12.10 32.29
CA PRO A 249 13.66 13.32 33.12
C PRO A 249 14.84 14.25 32.87
N GLN A 250 14.59 15.57 32.81
CA GLN A 250 15.58 16.61 32.50
C GLN A 250 16.21 16.46 31.10
N GLY A 251 15.55 15.72 30.18
CA GLY A 251 15.95 15.69 28.79
C GLY A 251 15.35 16.83 27.99
N SER A 252 15.69 16.89 26.71
CA SER A 252 15.20 17.92 25.79
C SER A 252 14.65 17.34 24.51
N VAL A 253 13.75 18.10 23.87
CA VAL A 253 13.24 17.89 22.53
C VAL A 253 13.45 19.17 21.75
N THR A 254 14.07 19.07 20.59
CA THR A 254 14.30 20.21 19.70
C THR A 254 13.63 19.94 18.36
N VAL A 255 12.68 20.80 17.98
CA VAL A 255 12.10 20.84 16.64
C VAL A 255 12.91 21.84 15.82
N THR A 256 13.49 21.40 14.72
CA THR A 256 14.33 22.26 13.86
C THR A 256 13.74 22.31 12.45
N LEU A 257 13.61 23.52 11.91
CA LEU A 257 13.25 23.78 10.52
C LEU A 257 14.45 24.35 9.77
N ARG A 258 14.74 23.80 8.59
CA ARG A 258 15.83 24.28 7.71
C ARG A 258 15.38 24.27 6.26
N SER A 259 15.72 25.33 5.52
CA SER A 259 15.64 25.30 4.06
C SER A 259 16.87 24.59 3.51
N GLU A 260 16.67 23.68 2.58
CA GLU A 260 17.70 22.93 1.87
C GLU A 260 17.69 23.27 0.37
N GLN A 261 18.68 22.80 -0.38
CA GLN A 261 18.73 23.03 -1.84
C GLN A 261 17.59 22.35 -2.60
N SER A 262 16.99 21.31 -2.04
CA SER A 262 15.95 20.48 -2.63
C SER A 262 14.62 20.52 -1.87
N GLY A 263 14.40 21.58 -1.07
CA GLY A 263 13.16 21.71 -0.30
C GLY A 263 13.36 22.12 1.15
N THR A 264 12.57 21.56 2.05
CA THR A 264 12.57 21.89 3.49
C THR A 264 12.77 20.65 4.35
N ALA A 265 13.69 20.71 5.31
CA ALA A 265 13.85 19.68 6.34
C ALA A 265 13.16 20.09 7.64
N LEU A 266 12.28 19.21 8.12
CA LEU A 266 11.72 19.23 9.48
C LEU A 266 12.40 18.13 10.29
N GLN A 267 13.08 18.50 11.37
CA GLN A 267 13.78 17.58 12.25
C GLN A 267 13.22 17.67 13.67
N VAL A 268 12.94 16.51 14.27
CA VAL A 268 12.61 16.40 15.69
C VAL A 268 13.68 15.52 16.35
N ALA A 269 14.44 16.11 17.26
CA ALA A 269 15.52 15.45 17.99
C ALA A 269 15.21 15.41 19.48
N ASP A 270 15.36 14.24 20.11
CA ASP A 270 15.22 14.04 21.54
C ASP A 270 16.51 13.47 22.17
N THR A 271 16.66 13.71 23.47
CA THR A 271 17.75 13.15 24.28
C THR A 271 17.31 11.94 25.11
N GLY A 272 16.26 11.25 24.69
CA GLY A 272 15.57 10.18 25.40
C GLY A 272 16.31 8.86 25.45
N ILE A 273 15.51 7.78 25.53
CA ILE A 273 16.01 6.41 25.68
C ILE A 273 16.65 5.85 24.40
N GLY A 274 16.44 6.49 23.24
CA GLY A 274 16.89 5.99 21.95
C GLY A 274 16.27 4.66 21.56
N ILE A 275 16.68 4.18 20.38
CA ILE A 275 16.11 2.97 19.76
C ILE A 275 17.23 1.96 19.46
N PRO A 276 17.17 0.74 20.02
CA PRO A 276 18.11 -0.32 19.70
C PRO A 276 18.17 -0.60 18.20
N LYS A 277 19.36 -0.80 17.63
CA LYS A 277 19.60 -0.97 16.19
C LYS A 277 18.66 -1.99 15.52
N LYS A 278 18.38 -3.11 16.20
CA LYS A 278 17.51 -4.21 15.70
C LYS A 278 16.04 -3.82 15.49
N TYR A 279 15.60 -2.67 16.03
CA TYR A 279 14.21 -2.23 15.96
C TYR A 279 14.01 -0.99 15.08
N ARG A 280 15.08 -0.31 14.62
CA ARG A 280 14.98 0.95 13.86
C ARG A 280 14.13 0.85 12.60
N GLU A 281 14.20 -0.25 11.87
CA GLU A 281 13.35 -0.48 10.68
C GLU A 281 11.89 -0.75 11.02
N ARG A 282 11.64 -1.27 12.23
CA ARG A 282 10.34 -1.74 12.68
C ARG A 282 9.50 -0.72 13.42
N ILE A 283 10.07 0.37 13.90
CA ILE A 283 9.34 1.38 14.70
C ILE A 283 8.22 2.07 13.92
N PHE A 284 8.25 2.02 12.59
CA PHE A 284 7.20 2.53 11.69
C PHE A 284 6.13 1.47 11.36
N GLU A 285 6.27 0.23 11.87
CA GLU A 285 5.23 -0.80 11.75
C GLU A 285 4.05 -0.47 12.69
N ARG A 286 2.83 -0.72 12.24
CA ARG A 286 1.61 -0.50 13.05
C ARG A 286 1.63 -1.35 14.31
N PHE A 287 1.27 -0.75 15.46
CA PHE A 287 1.27 -1.38 16.79
C PHE A 287 2.63 -1.89 17.27
N PHE A 288 3.71 -1.53 16.57
CA PHE A 288 5.04 -1.92 17.00
C PHE A 288 5.46 -1.09 18.22
N ARG A 289 6.08 -1.76 19.18
CA ARG A 289 6.62 -1.17 20.41
C ARG A 289 7.85 -1.96 20.83
N VAL A 290 8.92 -1.25 21.18
CA VAL A 290 10.19 -1.85 21.62
C VAL A 290 9.99 -2.63 22.93
N ASP A 291 9.20 -2.10 23.86
CA ASP A 291 8.88 -2.71 25.14
C ASP A 291 7.39 -2.57 25.46
N LYS A 292 6.67 -3.71 25.42
CA LYS A 292 5.23 -3.76 25.71
C LYS A 292 4.90 -3.51 27.18
N SER A 293 5.81 -3.75 28.12
CA SER A 293 5.57 -3.58 29.54
C SER A 293 5.66 -2.11 29.97
N ARG A 294 6.73 -1.44 29.58
CA ARG A 294 6.98 -0.02 29.86
C ARG A 294 5.97 0.90 29.18
N SER A 295 5.51 0.49 28.00
CA SER A 295 4.59 1.28 27.22
C SER A 295 3.13 1.19 27.69
N LYS A 296 2.76 0.28 28.61
CA LYS A 296 1.49 0.35 29.35
C LYS A 296 1.44 1.55 30.31
N GLU A 297 2.56 1.95 30.87
CA GLU A 297 2.68 3.13 31.75
C GLU A 297 2.67 4.43 30.94
N THR A 298 3.36 4.45 29.80
CA THR A 298 3.46 5.63 28.94
C THR A 298 2.23 5.88 28.07
N GLY A 299 1.34 4.88 27.87
CA GLY A 299 0.04 5.05 27.22
C GLY A 299 0.04 5.10 25.68
N GLY A 300 1.14 4.81 25.00
CA GLY A 300 1.19 4.86 23.53
C GLY A 300 0.38 3.77 22.85
N THR A 301 -0.22 4.07 21.69
CA THR A 301 -0.98 3.13 20.84
C THR A 301 -0.08 2.28 19.95
N GLY A 302 1.11 2.79 19.59
CA GLY A 302 2.01 2.21 18.59
C GLY A 302 1.58 2.50 17.16
N LEU A 303 0.68 3.47 16.96
CA LEU A 303 0.21 3.90 15.63
C LEU A 303 0.86 5.23 15.19
N GLY A 304 1.24 6.11 16.10
CA GLY A 304 1.71 7.47 15.78
C GLY A 304 2.86 7.51 14.75
N LEU A 305 3.92 6.69 14.88
CA LEU A 305 5.00 6.66 13.88
C LEU A 305 4.57 6.02 12.55
N ALA A 306 3.61 5.10 12.56
CA ALA A 306 3.03 4.58 11.32
C ALA A 306 2.21 5.65 10.60
N ILE A 307 1.48 6.49 11.34
CA ILE A 307 0.77 7.67 10.82
C ILE A 307 1.78 8.67 10.24
N VAL A 308 2.84 9.02 10.97
CA VAL A 308 3.93 9.89 10.47
C VAL A 308 4.48 9.39 9.15
N LYS A 309 4.81 8.10 9.06
CA LYS A 309 5.31 7.49 7.82
C LYS A 309 4.32 7.62 6.66
N HIS A 310 3.03 7.40 6.93
CA HIS A 310 2.01 7.51 5.89
C HIS A 310 1.83 8.96 5.41
N ILE A 311 1.79 9.93 6.34
CA ILE A 311 1.70 11.35 6.00
C ILE A 311 2.92 11.80 5.20
N ALA A 312 4.12 11.37 5.58
CA ALA A 312 5.34 11.64 4.81
C ALA A 312 5.27 11.06 3.39
N GLN A 313 4.73 9.83 3.23
CA GLN A 313 4.50 9.24 1.90
C GLN A 313 3.49 10.01 1.04
N VAL A 314 2.40 10.52 1.65
CA VAL A 314 1.40 11.35 0.98
C VAL A 314 2.02 12.66 0.46
N HIS A 315 3.04 13.19 1.15
CA HIS A 315 3.74 14.42 0.78
C HIS A 315 5.00 14.18 -0.04
N ASP A 316 5.25 12.93 -0.52
CA ASP A 316 6.48 12.53 -1.21
C ASP A 316 7.75 12.94 -0.43
N ALA A 317 7.66 12.98 0.90
CA ALA A 317 8.69 13.43 1.82
C ALA A 317 9.48 12.23 2.39
N PRO A 318 10.71 11.96 1.93
CA PRO A 318 11.56 10.93 2.52
C PRO A 318 11.89 11.24 3.98
N MET A 319 12.04 10.17 4.77
CA MET A 319 12.35 10.27 6.19
C MET A 319 13.70 9.63 6.50
N GLU A 320 14.45 10.27 7.39
CA GLU A 320 15.68 9.74 7.95
C GLU A 320 15.54 9.51 9.46
N LEU A 321 16.13 8.43 9.95
CA LEU A 321 16.15 8.07 11.36
C LEU A 321 17.59 7.88 11.82
N ASP A 322 18.02 8.70 12.76
CA ASP A 322 19.24 8.47 13.53
C ASP A 322 18.89 8.30 15.01
N SER A 323 19.36 7.22 15.61
CA SER A 323 19.07 6.94 17.01
C SER A 323 20.12 6.05 17.62
N VAL A 324 20.53 6.36 18.83
CA VAL A 324 21.46 5.57 19.63
C VAL A 324 20.81 5.26 20.97
N GLU A 325 20.76 3.97 21.33
CA GLU A 325 20.20 3.52 22.59
C GLU A 325 20.89 4.24 23.77
N GLY A 326 20.10 4.84 24.65
CA GLY A 326 20.55 5.64 25.79
C GLY A 326 20.94 7.10 25.49
N GLN A 327 21.02 7.50 24.21
CA GLN A 327 21.45 8.87 23.84
C GLN A 327 20.31 9.72 23.28
N GLY A 328 19.32 9.10 22.60
CA GLY A 328 18.17 9.78 22.01
C GLY A 328 17.87 9.36 20.59
N THR A 329 16.91 10.05 19.97
CA THR A 329 16.45 9.80 18.62
C THR A 329 16.29 11.10 17.85
N THR A 330 16.66 11.09 16.58
CA THR A 330 16.42 12.17 15.62
C THR A 330 15.67 11.61 14.44
N ILE A 331 14.51 12.20 14.12
CA ILE A 331 13.74 11.91 12.91
C ILE A 331 13.71 13.17 12.07
N THR A 332 14.12 13.05 10.81
CA THR A 332 14.10 14.14 9.82
C THR A 332 13.15 13.79 8.69
N VAL A 333 12.29 14.71 8.31
CA VAL A 333 11.37 14.62 7.19
C VAL A 333 11.75 15.68 6.17
N HIS A 334 12.04 15.29 4.93
CA HIS A 334 12.48 16.16 3.85
C HIS A 334 11.31 16.42 2.91
N PHE A 335 10.72 17.60 2.96
CA PHE A 335 9.65 18.01 2.04
C PHE A 335 10.27 18.55 0.75
N PRO A 336 9.84 18.06 -0.43
CA PRO A 336 10.26 18.59 -1.72
C PRO A 336 9.70 20.00 -1.94
N ASP A 337 10.33 20.76 -2.85
CA ASP A 337 9.87 22.11 -3.28
C ASP A 337 8.52 22.06 -4.02
#